data_fae0b71df72ec4542d28a8c4d662300f
#
_entry.id   fae0b71df72ec4542d28a8c4d662300f
#
_cell.length_a   1.000
_cell.length_b   1.000
_cell.length_c   1.000
_cell.angle_alpha   90.00
_cell.angle_beta   90.00
_cell.angle_gamma   90.00
#
_symmetry.space_group_name_H-M   'P 1'
#
loop_
_entity.id
_entity.type
_entity.pdbx_description
1 polymer ?
#
loop_
_entity_poly.entity_id
_entity_poly.type
_entity_poly.pdbx_seq_one_letter_code
_entity_poly.pdbx_strand_id
1 'polypeptide(L)'
;IDLSSWYKGSLAPKIEVIQSAIENRRIIRFKYYAPSGESNRRVEPYYLVFQWSSWYVWGWCLERKDYRLFKLNRMDCVVETDCGFLRRDVPMPDLSNEKFYI
;
A
#
# COMPACT_ATOMS: atom_id res chain seq x y z
N ILE A 1 -10.17 -24.26 1.50
CA ILE A 1 -10.45 -23.25 2.53
C ILE A 1 -10.33 -21.87 1.92
N ASP A 2 -11.36 -21.08 2.09
CA ASP A 2 -11.34 -19.69 1.68
C ASP A 2 -10.63 -18.88 2.77
N LEU A 3 -9.41 -18.40 2.46
CA LEU A 3 -8.61 -17.62 3.40
C LEU A 3 -8.91 -16.13 3.35
N SER A 4 -9.80 -15.69 2.45
CA SER A 4 -10.08 -14.26 2.30
C SER A 4 -10.70 -13.65 3.57
N SER A 5 -11.42 -14.47 4.36
CA SER A 5 -12.02 -14.01 5.62
C SER A 5 -11.00 -13.74 6.72
N TRP A 6 -9.75 -14.17 6.55
CA TRP A 6 -8.68 -13.93 7.52
C TRP A 6 -8.06 -12.54 7.40
N TYR A 7 -8.39 -11.81 6.33
CA TYR A 7 -7.83 -10.49 6.06
C TYR A 7 -8.91 -9.42 6.18
N LYS A 8 -8.49 -8.19 6.41
CA LYS A 8 -9.38 -7.04 6.37
C LYS A 8 -9.87 -6.85 4.94
N GLY A 9 -11.06 -7.35 4.66
CA GLY A 9 -11.63 -7.34 3.33
C GLY A 9 -10.92 -8.29 2.37
N SER A 10 -11.40 -8.35 1.15
CA SER A 10 -10.81 -9.19 0.11
C SER A 10 -9.54 -8.54 -0.47
N LEU A 11 -8.53 -9.37 -0.75
CA LEU A 11 -7.28 -8.91 -1.33
C LEU A 11 -7.45 -8.42 -2.77
N ALA A 12 -8.25 -9.12 -3.58
CA ALA A 12 -8.40 -8.81 -4.99
C ALA A 12 -8.92 -7.39 -5.25
N PRO A 13 -9.97 -6.90 -4.58
CA PRO A 13 -10.39 -5.51 -4.76
C PRO A 13 -9.32 -4.49 -4.39
N LYS A 14 -8.53 -4.76 -3.35
CA LYS A 14 -7.43 -3.86 -2.96
C LYS A 14 -6.39 -3.76 -4.06
N ILE A 15 -6.01 -4.90 -4.65
CA ILE A 15 -5.05 -4.94 -5.76
C ILE A 15 -5.59 -4.13 -6.95
N GLU A 16 -6.86 -4.31 -7.28
CA GLU A 16 -7.48 -3.59 -8.41
C GLU A 16 -7.46 -2.08 -8.20
N VAL A 17 -7.83 -1.61 -7.02
CA VAL A 17 -7.84 -0.19 -6.70
C VAL A 17 -6.43 0.39 -6.77
N ILE A 18 -5.47 -0.30 -6.17
CA ILE A 18 -4.07 0.16 -6.15
C ILE A 18 -3.49 0.17 -7.55
N GLN A 19 -3.73 -0.87 -8.34
CA GLN A 19 -3.23 -0.95 -9.70
C GLN A 19 -3.80 0.16 -10.57
N SER A 20 -5.09 0.44 -10.45
CA SER A 20 -5.73 1.56 -11.13
C SER A 20 -5.09 2.89 -10.75
N ALA A 21 -4.84 3.10 -9.46
CA ALA A 21 -4.23 4.32 -8.97
C ALA A 21 -2.78 4.48 -9.46
N ILE A 22 -2.03 3.39 -9.55
CA ILE A 22 -0.68 3.42 -10.12
C ILE A 22 -0.73 3.85 -11.59
N GLU A 23 -1.61 3.26 -12.37
CA GLU A 23 -1.75 3.55 -13.80
C GLU A 23 -2.20 4.99 -14.04
N ASN A 24 -3.14 5.47 -13.22
CA ASN A 24 -3.72 6.80 -13.36
C ASN A 24 -2.93 7.87 -12.63
N ARG A 25 -1.89 7.49 -11.89
CA ARG A 25 -1.08 8.40 -11.07
C ARG A 25 -1.95 9.20 -10.11
N ARG A 26 -2.74 8.46 -9.33
CA ARG A 26 -3.64 9.02 -8.32
C ARG A 26 -3.20 8.58 -6.94
N ILE A 27 -3.33 9.50 -5.98
CA ILE A 27 -3.04 9.22 -4.57
C ILE A 27 -4.12 8.25 -4.06
N ILE A 28 -3.70 7.23 -3.32
CA ILE A 28 -4.62 6.35 -2.60
C ILE A 28 -4.73 6.81 -1.14
N ARG A 29 -5.90 6.58 -0.56
CA ARG A 29 -6.17 6.83 0.85
C ARG A 29 -6.66 5.52 1.47
N PHE A 30 -6.17 5.22 2.65
CA PHE A 30 -6.55 3.98 3.34
C PHE A 30 -6.31 4.11 4.84
N LYS A 31 -6.91 3.18 5.58
CA LYS A 31 -6.67 2.98 7.00
C LYS A 31 -5.63 1.88 7.15
N TYR A 32 -4.60 2.10 7.94
CA TYR A 32 -3.52 1.15 8.12
C TYR A 32 -3.41 0.70 9.56
N TYR A 33 -3.28 -0.62 9.75
CA TYR A 33 -3.21 -1.26 11.05
C TYR A 33 -1.79 -1.76 11.29
N ALA A 34 -1.08 -1.12 12.21
CA ALA A 34 0.26 -1.50 12.60
C ALA A 34 0.25 -1.91 14.08
N PRO A 35 1.33 -2.55 14.58
CA PRO A 35 1.39 -2.88 16.02
C PRO A 35 1.24 -1.66 16.93
N SER A 36 1.64 -0.49 16.46
CA SER A 36 1.50 0.77 17.20
C SER A 36 0.08 1.33 17.17
N GLY A 37 -0.83 0.75 16.37
CA GLY A 37 -2.21 1.16 16.27
C GLY A 37 -2.65 1.49 14.85
N GLU A 38 -3.83 2.07 14.76
CA GLU A 38 -4.49 2.41 13.50
C GLU A 38 -4.12 3.83 13.09
N SER A 39 -3.94 4.05 11.78
CA SER A 39 -3.68 5.38 11.25
C SER A 39 -4.25 5.53 9.84
N ASN A 40 -4.59 6.77 9.47
CA ASN A 40 -5.00 7.11 8.12
C ASN A 40 -3.77 7.52 7.31
N ARG A 41 -3.66 6.99 6.10
CA ARG A 41 -2.52 7.25 5.23
C ARG A 41 -2.98 7.70 3.86
N ARG A 42 -2.20 8.61 3.27
CA ARG A 42 -2.31 9.01 1.86
C ARG A 42 -0.98 8.73 1.20
N VAL A 43 -1.01 7.97 0.12
CA VAL A 43 0.20 7.44 -0.49
C VAL A 43 0.14 7.62 -2.00
N GLU A 44 1.27 8.05 -2.59
CA GLU A 44 1.49 7.97 -4.04
C GLU A 44 1.97 6.56 -4.36
N PRO A 45 1.13 5.69 -4.96
CA PRO A 45 1.52 4.31 -5.19
C PRO A 45 2.39 4.18 -6.44
N TYR A 46 3.43 3.37 -6.35
CA TYR A 46 4.35 3.16 -7.47
C TYR A 46 4.43 1.72 -7.92
N TYR A 47 4.56 0.77 -6.99
CA TYR A 47 4.71 -0.64 -7.34
C TYR A 47 3.90 -1.52 -6.41
N LEU A 48 3.31 -2.59 -6.98
CA LEU A 48 2.82 -3.72 -6.20
C LEU A 48 3.96 -4.73 -6.11
N VAL A 49 4.24 -5.19 -4.90
CA VAL A 49 5.36 -6.09 -4.62
C VAL A 49 4.83 -7.34 -3.93
N PHE A 50 5.19 -8.52 -4.44
CA PHE A 50 4.91 -9.78 -3.75
C PHE A 50 6.22 -10.29 -3.15
N GLN A 51 6.31 -10.30 -1.82
CA GLN A 51 7.50 -10.69 -1.11
C GLN A 51 7.11 -11.28 0.26
N TRP A 52 7.89 -12.21 0.75
CA TRP A 52 7.64 -12.87 2.04
C TRP A 52 6.20 -13.41 2.15
N SER A 53 5.73 -14.00 1.05
CA SER A 53 4.39 -14.59 0.93
C SER A 53 3.23 -13.60 1.13
N SER A 54 3.47 -12.32 0.88
CA SER A 54 2.46 -11.28 1.05
C SER A 54 2.56 -10.24 -0.05
N TRP A 55 1.45 -9.55 -0.29
CA TRP A 55 1.40 -8.42 -1.20
C TRP A 55 1.62 -7.12 -0.46
N TYR A 56 2.40 -6.23 -1.06
CA TYR A 56 2.72 -4.91 -0.54
C TYR A 56 2.53 -3.87 -1.63
N VAL A 57 2.30 -2.61 -1.23
CA VAL A 57 2.42 -1.47 -2.11
C VAL A 57 3.60 -0.62 -1.66
N TRP A 58 4.47 -0.29 -2.62
CA TRP A 58 5.60 0.62 -2.43
C TRP A 58 5.18 1.99 -2.91
N GLY A 59 5.25 2.99 -2.06
CA GLY A 59 4.83 4.33 -2.41
C GLY A 59 5.38 5.40 -1.48
N TRP A 60 5.13 6.64 -1.87
CA TRP A 60 5.49 7.81 -1.09
C TRP A 60 4.36 8.13 -0.12
N CYS A 61 4.63 8.04 1.16
CA CYS A 61 3.67 8.35 2.21
C CYS A 61 3.69 9.86 2.48
N LEU A 62 2.56 10.52 2.28
CA LEU A 62 2.50 11.98 2.45
C LEU A 62 2.66 12.40 3.91
N GLU A 63 2.13 11.60 4.85
CA GLU A 63 2.22 11.91 6.28
C GLU A 63 3.64 11.76 6.81
N ARG A 64 4.37 10.74 6.34
CA ARG A 64 5.75 10.49 6.78
C ARG A 64 6.79 11.18 5.93
N LYS A 65 6.41 11.68 4.74
CA LYS A 65 7.32 12.28 3.77
C LYS A 65 8.49 11.35 3.46
N ASP A 66 8.16 10.08 3.19
CA ASP A 66 9.15 9.04 2.95
C ASP A 66 8.53 7.91 2.15
N TYR A 67 9.37 7.14 1.46
CA TYR A 67 8.92 5.93 0.80
C TYR A 67 8.67 4.83 1.83
N ARG A 68 7.55 4.14 1.68
CA ARG A 68 7.14 3.08 2.61
C ARG A 68 6.58 1.89 1.85
N LEU A 69 6.74 0.72 2.46
CA LEU A 69 6.14 -0.52 1.99
C LEU A 69 4.97 -0.85 2.92
N PHE A 70 3.76 -0.86 2.35
CA PHE A 70 2.54 -1.14 3.11
C PHE A 70 2.01 -2.52 2.76
N LYS A 71 1.75 -3.32 3.77
CA LYS A 71 1.21 -4.67 3.59
C LYS A 71 -0.29 -4.60 3.31
N LEU A 72 -0.73 -5.17 2.20
CA LEU A 72 -2.12 -5.01 1.76
C LEU A 72 -3.12 -5.57 2.77
N ASN A 73 -2.81 -6.67 3.45
CA ASN A 73 -3.73 -7.24 4.41
C ASN A 73 -3.88 -6.42 5.70
N ARG A 74 -3.08 -5.38 5.87
CA ARG A 74 -3.20 -4.42 6.98
C ARG A 74 -3.88 -3.13 6.55
N MET A 75 -4.28 -3.03 5.29
CA MET A 75 -4.97 -1.87 4.74
C MET A 75 -6.46 -2.10 4.72
N ASP A 76 -7.23 -1.09 5.06
CA ASP A 76 -8.69 -1.13 4.99
C ASP A 76 -9.20 0.16 4.35
N CYS A 77 -10.40 0.11 3.77
CA CYS A 77 -11.02 1.27 3.14
C CYS A 77 -10.12 1.93 2.09
N VAL A 78 -9.52 1.11 1.22
CA VAL A 78 -8.60 1.59 0.18
C VAL A 78 -9.39 2.28 -0.92
N VAL A 79 -9.07 3.54 -1.19
CA VAL A 79 -9.77 4.37 -2.17
C VAL A 79 -8.76 5.05 -3.09
N GLU A 80 -9.01 4.98 -4.38
CA GLU A 80 -8.32 5.82 -5.36
C GLU A 80 -8.96 7.20 -5.30
N THR A 81 -8.18 8.23 -4.96
CA THR A 81 -8.68 9.60 -4.84
C THR A 81 -8.64 10.32 -6.20
N ASP A 82 -9.24 11.51 -6.25
CA ASP A 82 -9.15 12.38 -7.42
C ASP A 82 -7.85 13.17 -7.49
N CYS A 83 -6.99 13.04 -6.49
CA CYS A 83 -5.73 13.76 -6.42
C CYS A 83 -4.67 13.05 -7.25
N GLY A 84 -4.24 13.69 -8.34
CA GLY A 84 -3.12 13.19 -9.14
C GLY A 84 -1.78 13.62 -8.56
N PHE A 85 -0.71 12.99 -9.02
CA PHE A 85 0.65 13.37 -8.65
C PHE A 85 1.60 13.19 -9.82
N LEU A 86 2.70 13.95 -9.81
CA LEU A 86 3.79 13.76 -10.75
C LEU A 86 4.71 12.66 -10.23
N ARG A 87 5.06 11.73 -11.12
CA ARG A 87 5.91 10.60 -10.74
C ARG A 87 7.27 11.10 -10.26
N ARG A 88 7.67 10.64 -9.08
CA ARG A 88 8.99 10.92 -8.52
C ARG A 88 10.02 9.96 -9.10
N ASP A 89 11.29 10.28 -8.92
CA ASP A 89 12.38 9.35 -9.17
C ASP A 89 12.43 8.36 -8.01
N VAL A 90 11.75 7.22 -8.19
CA VAL A 90 11.42 6.30 -7.09
C VAL A 90 12.55 5.30 -6.89
N PRO A 91 13.14 5.25 -5.68
CA PRO A 91 14.11 4.21 -5.38
C PRO A 91 13.43 2.85 -5.26
N MET A 92 14.16 1.78 -5.55
CA MET A 92 13.65 0.44 -5.30
C MET A 92 13.68 0.16 -3.79
N PRO A 93 12.69 -0.57 -3.26
CA PRO A 93 12.71 -0.92 -1.84
C PRO A 93 13.85 -1.90 -1.54
N ASP A 94 14.41 -1.78 -0.34
CA ASP A 94 15.35 -2.76 0.18
C ASP A 94 14.57 -3.92 0.77
N LEU A 95 14.53 -5.04 0.07
CA LEU A 95 13.78 -6.23 0.47
C LEU A 95 14.65 -7.27 1.19
N SER A 96 15.87 -6.90 1.59
CA SER A 96 16.77 -7.83 2.25
C SER A 96 16.38 -8.12 3.70
N ASN A 97 15.59 -7.25 4.34
CA ASN A 97 15.22 -7.39 5.75
C ASN A 97 13.74 -7.05 5.95
N GLU A 98 12.93 -8.10 6.12
CA GLU A 98 11.49 -7.97 6.35
C GLU A 98 11.15 -7.12 7.56
N LYS A 99 12.01 -7.09 8.58
CA LYS A 99 11.72 -6.39 9.84
C LYS A 99 11.49 -4.89 9.67
N PHE A 100 12.04 -4.29 8.61
CA PHE A 100 11.84 -2.87 8.35
C PHE A 100 10.44 -2.53 7.86
N TYR A 101 9.64 -3.53 7.47
CA TYR A 101 8.37 -3.31 6.78
C TYR A 101 7.17 -3.95 7.48
N ILE A 102 7.37 -4.46 8.64
CA ILE A 102 6.30 -5.11 9.42
C ILE A 102 5.54 -4.11 10.26
#